data_98d723efce62c77c04eb53f9393ac9f8
#
_entry.id   98d723efce62c77c04eb53f9393ac9f8
#
_cell.length_a   1.000
_cell.length_b   1.000
_cell.length_c   1.000
_cell.angle_alpha   90.00
_cell.angle_beta   90.00
_cell.angle_gamma   90.00
#
_symmetry.space_group_name_H-M   'P 1'
#
loop_
_entity.id
_entity.type
_entity.pdbx_description
1 polymer ?
#
loop_
_entity_poly.entity_id
_entity_poly.type
_entity_poly.pdbx_seq_one_letter_code
_entity_poly.pdbx_strand_id
1 'polypeptide(L)'
;AKQKGSESYDLFIEKGLSLLTENGYLAYIVPEAVLSVNSHLRARELMRSSTSFKFVSYLGNVFSGVQCPAIILGLQKDGQGQTKQCRVLFENKEFTISKNREINASEFSFHMNDDEYDCLYAIDSVPDARYLACNAKFALGIVTGNNKKYIRDKKEDGFETILKGSDIFRYSIKDINNYIQFTPNAFQQVASEEMYRAEEKLLYRFICEVPVFANDNCQTLSLNSCNI
;
A
#
# COMPACT_ATOMS: atom_id res chain seq x y z
N ALA A 1 7.66 24.93 0.25
CA ALA A 1 6.67 25.03 -0.85
C ALA A 1 5.80 23.76 -0.83
N LYS A 2 4.48 23.92 -0.77
CA LYS A 2 3.51 22.82 -0.78
C LYS A 2 3.71 21.98 -2.05
N GLN A 3 4.14 20.74 -1.90
CA GLN A 3 4.23 19.82 -3.01
C GLN A 3 2.81 19.38 -3.42
N LYS A 4 2.56 19.22 -4.71
CA LYS A 4 1.27 18.73 -5.22
C LYS A 4 1.00 17.35 -4.60
N GLY A 5 -0.08 17.21 -3.82
CA GLY A 5 -0.43 15.98 -3.11
C GLY A 5 -0.10 15.94 -1.61
N SER A 6 0.54 16.97 -1.02
CA SER A 6 0.76 17.02 0.42
C SER A 6 -0.53 17.35 1.16
N GLU A 7 -0.84 16.57 2.18
CA GLU A 7 -1.96 16.81 3.08
C GLU A 7 -1.59 17.86 4.14
N SER A 8 -2.61 18.46 4.77
CA SER A 8 -2.37 19.54 5.76
C SER A 8 -1.60 19.06 6.99
N TYR A 9 -1.79 17.82 7.41
CA TYR A 9 -1.12 17.27 8.60
C TYR A 9 0.40 17.08 8.38
N ASP A 10 0.88 16.88 7.15
CA ASP A 10 2.32 16.89 6.85
C ASP A 10 2.96 18.22 7.22
N LEU A 11 2.26 19.33 6.90
CA LEU A 11 2.70 20.69 7.24
C LEU A 11 2.65 20.95 8.75
N PHE A 12 1.66 20.37 9.45
CA PHE A 12 1.60 20.45 10.91
C PHE A 12 2.73 19.69 11.58
N ILE A 13 3.13 18.52 11.06
CA ILE A 13 4.29 17.76 11.54
C ILE A 13 5.56 18.59 11.35
N GLU A 14 5.81 19.11 10.15
CA GLU A 14 6.97 19.96 9.84
C GLU A 14 7.02 21.19 10.76
N LYS A 15 5.90 21.90 10.88
CA LYS A 15 5.81 23.09 11.72
C LYS A 15 5.98 22.75 13.20
N GLY A 16 5.34 21.70 13.70
CA GLY A 16 5.47 21.23 15.08
C GLY A 16 6.92 20.93 15.43
N LEU A 17 7.62 20.17 14.58
CA LEU A 17 9.05 19.86 14.77
C LEU A 17 9.93 21.12 14.73
N SER A 18 9.59 22.12 13.91
CA SER A 18 10.35 23.37 13.84
C SER A 18 10.21 24.24 15.10
N LEU A 19 9.13 24.10 15.84
CA LEU A 19 8.84 24.85 17.07
C LEU A 19 9.41 24.18 18.32
N LEU A 20 9.79 22.90 18.25
CA LEU A 20 10.37 22.19 19.38
C LEU A 20 11.81 22.66 19.66
N THR A 21 12.13 22.76 20.94
CA THR A 21 13.52 22.76 21.41
C THR A 21 14.15 21.40 21.26
N GLU A 22 15.47 21.33 21.34
CA GLU A 22 16.20 20.05 21.41
C GLU A 22 15.69 19.22 22.59
N ASN A 23 15.54 17.92 22.38
CA ASN A 23 14.94 16.94 23.29
C ASN A 23 13.44 17.19 23.62
N GLY A 24 12.80 18.18 22.97
CA GLY A 24 11.35 18.41 23.10
C GLY A 24 10.53 17.28 22.52
N TYR A 25 9.30 17.13 23.02
CA TYR A 25 8.37 16.07 22.60
C TYR A 25 7.22 16.66 21.77
N LEU A 26 6.81 15.94 20.74
CA LEU A 26 5.64 16.21 19.91
C LEU A 26 4.74 14.98 19.92
N ALA A 27 3.44 15.19 20.09
CA ALA A 27 2.45 14.13 19.91
C ALA A 27 1.30 14.65 19.06
N TYR A 28 0.95 13.88 18.02
CA TYR A 28 -0.17 14.18 17.13
C TYR A 28 -1.06 12.96 16.91
N ILE A 29 -2.35 13.22 16.72
CA ILE A 29 -3.26 12.27 16.09
C ILE A 29 -3.26 12.59 14.60
N VAL A 30 -2.87 11.62 13.79
CA VAL A 30 -2.77 11.76 12.33
C VAL A 30 -3.34 10.51 11.65
N PRO A 31 -3.74 10.60 10.37
CA PRO A 31 -4.09 9.43 9.59
C PRO A 31 -2.96 8.41 9.55
N GLU A 32 -3.29 7.12 9.69
CA GLU A 32 -2.33 6.02 9.59
C GLU A 32 -1.57 6.02 8.26
N ALA A 33 -2.19 6.55 7.19
CA ALA A 33 -1.59 6.74 5.87
C ALA A 33 -0.23 7.46 5.91
N VAL A 34 0.05 8.28 6.93
CA VAL A 34 1.36 8.95 7.09
C VAL A 34 2.51 7.96 7.17
N LEU A 35 2.25 6.72 7.65
CA LEU A 35 3.27 5.70 7.83
C LEU A 35 3.73 5.04 6.53
N SER A 36 2.88 4.97 5.49
CA SER A 36 3.16 4.15 4.31
C SER A 36 2.89 4.80 2.95
N VAL A 37 1.94 5.72 2.85
CA VAL A 37 1.55 6.29 1.54
C VAL A 37 2.61 7.24 0.99
N ASN A 38 2.92 7.11 -0.31
CA ASN A 38 3.99 7.85 -0.98
C ASN A 38 3.87 9.38 -0.92
N SER A 39 2.65 9.94 -0.88
CA SER A 39 2.46 11.39 -0.73
C SER A 39 3.08 11.96 0.54
N HIS A 40 3.31 11.11 1.58
CA HIS A 40 3.86 11.49 2.88
C HIS A 40 5.35 11.15 3.06
N LEU A 41 6.04 10.75 1.99
CA LEU A 41 7.46 10.35 2.04
C LEU A 41 8.34 11.43 2.68
N ARG A 42 8.13 12.71 2.32
CA ARG A 42 8.93 13.81 2.89
C ARG A 42 8.69 14.02 4.37
N ALA A 43 7.46 13.86 4.84
CA ALA A 43 7.15 13.93 6.27
C ALA A 43 7.86 12.80 7.03
N ARG A 44 7.88 11.58 6.47
CA ARG A 44 8.63 10.44 7.03
C ARG A 44 10.13 10.67 7.04
N GLU A 45 10.71 11.19 5.95
CA GLU A 45 12.14 11.54 5.89
C GLU A 45 12.50 12.57 6.96
N LEU A 46 11.67 13.60 7.15
CA LEU A 46 11.87 14.61 8.17
C LEU A 46 11.80 13.99 9.57
N MET A 47 10.78 13.21 9.88
CA MET A 47 10.66 12.52 11.16
C MET A 47 11.86 11.62 11.44
N ARG A 48 12.25 10.80 10.45
CA ARG A 48 13.38 9.87 10.56
C ARG A 48 14.73 10.60 10.81
N SER A 49 14.95 11.76 10.18
CA SER A 49 16.20 12.49 10.29
C SER A 49 16.27 13.39 11.53
N SER A 50 15.14 13.79 12.10
CA SER A 50 15.08 14.85 13.12
C SER A 50 14.63 14.34 14.48
N THR A 51 14.10 13.11 14.58
CA THR A 51 13.44 12.66 15.83
C THR A 51 13.71 11.19 16.11
N SER A 52 13.55 10.81 17.38
CA SER A 52 13.36 9.42 17.80
C SER A 52 11.88 9.16 18.07
N PHE A 53 11.41 7.97 17.71
CA PHE A 53 10.04 7.51 17.93
C PHE A 53 9.91 7.00 19.36
N LYS A 54 8.98 7.55 20.13
CA LYS A 54 8.78 7.19 21.54
C LYS A 54 7.47 6.46 21.78
N PHE A 55 6.46 6.75 20.96
CA PHE A 55 5.13 6.15 21.13
C PHE A 55 4.40 6.10 19.80
N VAL A 56 3.77 4.96 19.52
CA VAL A 56 2.83 4.79 18.40
C VAL A 56 1.61 4.02 18.90
N SER A 57 0.42 4.59 18.75
CA SER A 57 -0.83 3.90 19.07
C SER A 57 -1.72 3.87 17.84
N TYR A 58 -2.08 2.69 17.40
CA TYR A 58 -3.03 2.47 16.32
C TYR A 58 -4.45 2.55 16.90
N LEU A 59 -5.22 3.52 16.45
CA LEU A 59 -6.56 3.79 16.96
C LEU A 59 -7.65 3.16 16.07
N GLY A 60 -7.34 2.86 14.81
CA GLY A 60 -8.35 2.47 13.82
C GLY A 60 -9.29 3.63 13.45
N ASN A 61 -10.53 3.33 13.10
CA ASN A 61 -11.54 4.30 12.69
C ASN A 61 -12.24 4.91 13.91
N VAL A 62 -11.62 5.88 14.57
CA VAL A 62 -12.16 6.52 15.79
C VAL A 62 -13.03 7.76 15.53
N PHE A 63 -13.00 8.32 14.33
CA PHE A 63 -13.79 9.49 13.97
C PHE A 63 -15.09 9.10 13.29
N SER A 64 -16.23 9.50 13.85
CA SER A 64 -17.56 9.20 13.31
C SER A 64 -17.75 9.77 11.90
N GLY A 65 -18.27 8.95 10.98
CA GLY A 65 -18.55 9.36 9.61
C GLY A 65 -17.34 9.42 8.67
N VAL A 66 -16.15 9.08 9.15
CA VAL A 66 -14.92 9.08 8.36
C VAL A 66 -14.26 7.70 8.39
N GLN A 67 -14.09 7.07 7.24
CA GLN A 67 -13.31 5.83 7.11
C GLN A 67 -11.84 6.18 6.88
N CYS A 68 -11.18 6.58 7.96
CA CYS A 68 -9.78 6.99 7.94
C CYS A 68 -9.12 6.50 9.24
N PRO A 69 -8.45 5.35 9.22
CA PRO A 69 -7.71 4.86 10.37
C PRO A 69 -6.71 5.92 10.85
N ALA A 70 -6.67 6.12 12.15
CA ALA A 70 -5.82 7.11 12.78
C ALA A 70 -4.81 6.47 13.74
N ILE A 71 -3.71 7.16 13.97
CA ILE A 71 -2.68 6.81 14.95
C ILE A 71 -2.39 7.99 15.86
N ILE A 72 -1.91 7.69 17.07
CA ILE A 72 -1.16 8.67 17.86
C ILE A 72 0.32 8.42 17.60
N LEU A 73 1.03 9.48 17.23
CA LEU A 73 2.47 9.45 16.98
C LEU A 73 3.18 10.36 17.97
N GLY A 74 4.05 9.78 18.80
CA GLY A 74 4.87 10.48 19.79
C GLY A 74 6.34 10.49 19.37
N LEU A 75 6.91 11.68 19.20
CA LEU A 75 8.26 11.92 18.71
C LEU A 75 9.05 12.74 19.72
N GLN A 76 10.36 12.50 19.79
CA GLN A 76 11.31 13.36 20.50
C GLN A 76 12.32 13.92 19.52
N LYS A 77 12.50 15.25 19.51
CA LYS A 77 13.46 15.91 18.64
C LYS A 77 14.88 15.76 19.21
N ASP A 78 15.61 14.79 18.69
CA ASP A 78 17.01 14.48 19.11
C ASP A 78 17.95 14.22 17.93
N GLY A 79 17.45 14.28 16.70
CA GLY A 79 18.23 14.07 15.49
C GLY A 79 18.76 12.65 15.27
N GLN A 80 18.29 11.65 16.05
CA GLN A 80 18.89 10.32 16.04
C GLN A 80 18.16 9.28 15.19
N GLY A 81 16.89 9.50 14.86
CA GLY A 81 16.09 8.57 14.04
C GLY A 81 15.86 7.20 14.70
N GLN A 82 15.88 7.12 16.03
CA GLN A 82 15.84 5.84 16.73
C GLN A 82 14.42 5.33 16.99
N THR A 83 14.28 4.01 17.03
CA THR A 83 13.05 3.32 17.44
C THR A 83 13.18 2.61 18.79
N LYS A 84 14.38 2.53 19.33
CA LYS A 84 14.63 1.88 20.61
C LYS A 84 13.81 2.52 21.72
N GLN A 85 13.11 1.69 22.51
CA GLN A 85 12.18 2.10 23.58
C GLN A 85 10.90 2.80 23.06
N CYS A 86 10.56 2.63 21.78
CA CYS A 86 9.26 3.04 21.27
C CYS A 86 8.18 2.11 21.81
N ARG A 87 7.22 2.67 22.55
CA ARG A 87 6.05 1.95 23.05
C ARG A 87 5.00 1.91 21.96
N VAL A 88 4.46 0.72 21.68
CA VAL A 88 3.46 0.51 20.64
C VAL A 88 2.20 -0.10 21.21
N LEU A 89 1.04 0.46 20.81
CA LEU A 89 -0.28 -0.12 21.04
C LEU A 89 -0.88 -0.48 19.69
N PHE A 90 -1.10 -1.76 19.46
CA PHE A 90 -1.69 -2.29 18.23
C PHE A 90 -2.64 -3.45 18.55
N GLU A 91 -3.88 -3.41 18.07
CA GLU A 91 -4.90 -4.47 18.21
C GLU A 91 -5.04 -4.98 19.66
N ASN A 92 -5.14 -4.09 20.64
CA ASN A 92 -5.20 -4.40 22.08
C ASN A 92 -3.93 -5.08 22.65
N LYS A 93 -2.86 -5.15 21.88
CA LYS A 93 -1.54 -5.57 22.33
C LYS A 93 -0.69 -4.34 22.62
N GLU A 94 0.07 -4.42 23.70
CA GLU A 94 1.07 -3.42 24.04
C GLU A 94 2.43 -4.09 24.07
N PHE A 95 3.40 -3.50 23.41
CA PHE A 95 4.79 -3.94 23.43
C PHE A 95 5.73 -2.75 23.28
N THR A 96 6.98 -2.98 23.61
CA THR A 96 8.06 -1.99 23.45
C THR A 96 9.07 -2.52 22.46
N ILE A 97 9.42 -1.72 21.46
CA ILE A 97 10.52 -2.00 20.56
C ILE A 97 11.82 -1.84 21.36
N SER A 98 12.55 -2.92 21.59
CA SER A 98 13.72 -2.94 22.48
C SER A 98 15.03 -2.55 21.78
N LYS A 99 15.05 -2.56 20.45
CA LYS A 99 16.23 -2.26 19.62
C LYS A 99 15.94 -1.19 18.56
N ASN A 100 17.00 -0.61 18.03
CA ASN A 100 16.85 0.24 16.85
C ASN A 100 16.62 -0.64 15.64
N ARG A 101 15.50 -0.39 14.96
CA ARG A 101 15.17 -1.00 13.68
C ARG A 101 15.61 -0.07 12.57
N GLU A 102 16.02 -0.63 11.46
CA GLU A 102 16.21 0.15 10.25
C GLU A 102 14.84 0.65 9.76
N ILE A 103 14.63 1.97 9.84
CA ILE A 103 13.41 2.58 9.35
C ILE A 103 13.65 3.05 7.92
N ASN A 104 13.00 2.37 6.98
CA ASN A 104 12.95 2.85 5.61
C ASN A 104 11.90 3.96 5.49
N ALA A 105 12.27 5.13 4.95
CA ALA A 105 11.34 6.23 4.76
C ALA A 105 10.18 5.90 3.79
N SER A 106 10.30 4.85 2.98
CA SER A 106 9.18 4.39 2.14
C SER A 106 8.02 3.87 2.98
N GLU A 107 8.30 3.24 4.14
CA GLU A 107 7.29 2.68 5.02
C GLU A 107 7.80 2.60 6.46
N PHE A 108 6.98 3.10 7.40
CA PHE A 108 7.21 3.00 8.83
C PHE A 108 6.34 1.87 9.41
N SER A 109 6.94 0.72 9.69
CA SER A 109 6.22 -0.43 10.23
C SER A 109 6.47 -0.59 11.73
N PHE A 110 5.48 -0.17 12.55
CA PHE A 110 5.54 -0.27 14.01
C PHE A 110 4.63 -1.36 14.58
N HIS A 111 3.80 -2.01 13.76
CA HIS A 111 2.81 -2.99 14.23
C HIS A 111 3.39 -4.36 14.59
N MET A 112 4.67 -4.59 14.35
CA MET A 112 5.39 -5.82 14.66
C MET A 112 6.17 -5.70 15.96
N ASN A 113 6.15 -6.71 16.82
CA ASN A 113 7.09 -6.84 17.93
C ASN A 113 8.50 -7.20 17.43
N ASP A 114 9.47 -7.34 18.35
CA ASP A 114 10.86 -7.58 17.95
C ASP A 114 11.06 -8.98 17.34
N ASP A 115 10.34 -10.00 17.79
CA ASP A 115 10.44 -11.36 17.25
C ASP A 115 9.86 -11.45 15.84
N GLU A 116 8.73 -10.79 15.60
CA GLU A 116 8.11 -10.69 14.28
C GLU A 116 9.01 -9.92 13.30
N TYR A 117 9.62 -8.83 13.77
CA TYR A 117 10.58 -8.06 12.98
C TYR A 117 11.82 -8.88 12.62
N ASP A 118 12.38 -9.64 13.56
CA ASP A 118 13.54 -10.49 13.31
C ASP A 118 13.24 -11.62 12.32
N CYS A 119 12.04 -12.18 12.41
CA CYS A 119 11.58 -13.18 11.44
C CYS A 119 11.53 -12.60 10.02
N LEU A 120 10.93 -11.42 9.85
CA LEU A 120 10.88 -10.74 8.56
C LEU A 120 12.27 -10.38 8.05
N TYR A 121 13.12 -9.84 8.93
CA TYR A 121 14.50 -9.51 8.59
C TYR A 121 15.31 -10.73 8.17
N ALA A 122 15.12 -11.87 8.82
CA ALA A 122 15.77 -13.12 8.44
C ALA A 122 15.34 -13.59 7.04
N ILE A 123 14.06 -13.43 6.69
CA ILE A 123 13.54 -13.75 5.34
C ILE A 123 14.19 -12.82 4.30
N ASP A 124 14.21 -11.52 4.56
CA ASP A 124 14.78 -10.52 3.64
C ASP A 124 16.30 -10.66 3.48
N SER A 125 16.97 -11.22 4.48
CA SER A 125 18.43 -11.42 4.51
C SER A 125 18.89 -12.72 3.83
N VAL A 126 17.98 -13.53 3.29
CA VAL A 126 18.35 -14.75 2.54
C VAL A 126 19.17 -14.36 1.30
N PRO A 127 20.40 -14.90 1.11
CA PRO A 127 21.31 -14.45 0.03
C PRO A 127 20.73 -14.52 -1.38
N ASP A 128 19.84 -15.46 -1.63
CA ASP A 128 19.19 -15.66 -2.94
C ASP A 128 17.75 -15.11 -3.00
N ALA A 129 17.35 -14.30 -2.02
CA ALA A 129 16.03 -13.67 -2.03
C ALA A 129 15.84 -12.79 -3.28
N ARG A 130 14.68 -12.92 -3.93
CA ARG A 130 14.32 -12.16 -5.13
C ARG A 130 13.08 -11.34 -4.85
N TYR A 131 13.17 -10.03 -5.02
CA TYR A 131 12.03 -9.14 -4.94
C TYR A 131 11.31 -9.08 -6.28
N LEU A 132 10.00 -9.25 -6.29
CA LEU A 132 9.18 -9.12 -7.50
C LEU A 132 9.33 -7.74 -8.14
N ALA A 133 9.42 -6.68 -7.35
CA ALA A 133 9.60 -5.32 -7.84
C ALA A 133 10.78 -5.14 -8.81
N CYS A 134 11.84 -5.95 -8.66
CA CYS A 134 13.02 -5.92 -9.54
C CYS A 134 12.98 -6.96 -10.66
N ASN A 135 12.07 -7.93 -10.59
CA ASN A 135 12.07 -9.11 -11.46
C ASN A 135 10.74 -9.32 -12.20
N ALA A 136 9.76 -8.45 -11.99
CA ALA A 136 8.46 -8.51 -12.67
C ALA A 136 8.04 -7.13 -13.17
N LYS A 137 7.19 -7.13 -14.19
CA LYS A 137 6.47 -5.94 -14.64
C LYS A 137 5.06 -6.01 -14.09
N PHE A 138 4.52 -4.88 -13.65
CA PHE A 138 3.18 -4.80 -13.10
C PHE A 138 2.30 -3.91 -13.96
N ALA A 139 1.05 -4.27 -14.09
CA ALA A 139 0.07 -3.47 -14.81
C ALA A 139 -1.27 -3.44 -14.06
N LEU A 140 -1.87 -2.25 -14.04
CA LEU A 140 -3.25 -2.09 -13.59
C LEU A 140 -4.18 -2.71 -14.64
N GLY A 141 -5.20 -3.43 -14.20
CA GLY A 141 -6.29 -3.84 -15.06
C GLY A 141 -7.05 -2.63 -15.62
N ILE A 142 -7.81 -2.83 -16.68
CA ILE A 142 -8.52 -1.78 -17.42
C ILE A 142 -9.48 -1.01 -16.50
N VAL A 143 -9.35 0.31 -16.46
CA VAL A 143 -10.30 1.23 -15.85
C VAL A 143 -11.18 1.80 -16.94
N THR A 144 -12.38 1.28 -17.10
CA THR A 144 -13.27 1.72 -18.20
C THR A 144 -13.87 3.12 -17.98
N GLY A 145 -13.92 3.60 -16.71
CA GLY A 145 -14.67 4.79 -16.31
C GLY A 145 -16.18 4.55 -16.20
N ASN A 146 -16.73 3.57 -16.91
CA ASN A 146 -18.14 3.19 -16.85
C ASN A 146 -18.35 1.72 -17.26
N ASN A 147 -18.24 0.82 -16.29
CA ASN A 147 -18.37 -0.62 -16.55
C ASN A 147 -19.75 -1.00 -17.16
N LYS A 148 -20.83 -0.32 -16.77
CA LYS A 148 -22.17 -0.60 -17.33
C LYS A 148 -22.26 -0.31 -18.82
N LYS A 149 -21.48 0.64 -19.31
CA LYS A 149 -21.43 1.00 -20.75
C LYS A 149 -20.64 -0.02 -21.55
N TYR A 150 -19.51 -0.51 -21.02
CA TYR A 150 -18.51 -1.25 -21.80
C TYR A 150 -18.55 -2.76 -21.59
N ILE A 151 -19.07 -3.26 -20.47
CA ILE A 151 -19.07 -4.68 -20.14
C ILE A 151 -20.43 -5.29 -20.46
N ARG A 152 -20.39 -6.51 -21.01
CA ARG A 152 -21.55 -7.35 -21.29
C ARG A 152 -21.47 -8.64 -20.49
N ASP A 153 -22.62 -9.21 -20.16
CA ASP A 153 -22.79 -10.52 -19.52
C ASP A 153 -22.92 -11.66 -20.53
N LYS A 154 -23.05 -11.31 -21.82
CA LYS A 154 -23.11 -12.26 -22.94
C LYS A 154 -22.07 -11.89 -23.98
N LYS A 155 -21.52 -12.92 -24.62
CA LYS A 155 -20.56 -12.74 -25.70
C LYS A 155 -21.30 -12.25 -26.94
N GLU A 156 -20.87 -11.11 -27.46
CA GLU A 156 -21.29 -10.50 -28.72
C GLU A 156 -20.17 -10.57 -29.75
N ASP A 157 -20.47 -10.34 -31.01
CA ASP A 157 -19.44 -10.29 -32.04
C ASP A 157 -18.47 -9.11 -31.80
N GLY A 158 -17.16 -9.41 -31.91
CA GLY A 158 -16.11 -8.43 -31.59
C GLY A 158 -15.85 -8.22 -30.10
N PHE A 159 -16.58 -8.94 -29.21
CA PHE A 159 -16.31 -8.91 -27.76
C PHE A 159 -15.44 -10.09 -27.33
N GLU A 160 -14.52 -9.83 -26.44
CA GLU A 160 -13.63 -10.81 -25.83
C GLU A 160 -13.76 -10.85 -24.30
N THR A 161 -13.33 -11.93 -23.73
CA THR A 161 -13.41 -12.19 -22.29
C THR A 161 -12.61 -11.17 -21.51
N ILE A 162 -13.19 -10.67 -20.39
CA ILE A 162 -12.48 -9.82 -19.43
C ILE A 162 -12.75 -10.32 -18.01
N LEU A 163 -11.69 -10.38 -17.21
CA LEU A 163 -11.72 -10.88 -15.85
C LEU A 163 -11.92 -9.75 -14.83
N LYS A 164 -12.69 -10.05 -13.80
CA LYS A 164 -12.83 -9.24 -12.58
C LYS A 164 -12.06 -9.89 -11.43
N GLY A 165 -11.80 -9.16 -10.38
CA GLY A 165 -11.21 -9.72 -9.16
C GLY A 165 -12.03 -10.88 -8.56
N SER A 166 -13.37 -10.84 -8.70
CA SER A 166 -14.26 -11.94 -8.27
C SER A 166 -14.03 -13.26 -9.01
N ASP A 167 -13.49 -13.21 -10.24
CA ASP A 167 -13.28 -14.39 -11.08
C ASP A 167 -11.95 -15.09 -10.76
N ILE A 168 -11.10 -14.44 -9.93
CA ILE A 168 -9.78 -14.94 -9.53
C ILE A 168 -9.92 -15.64 -8.17
N PHE A 169 -9.55 -16.90 -8.14
CA PHE A 169 -9.47 -17.74 -6.95
C PHE A 169 -8.04 -18.23 -6.76
N ARG A 170 -7.73 -18.77 -5.58
CA ARG A 170 -6.39 -19.26 -5.29
C ARG A 170 -5.98 -20.33 -6.32
N TYR A 171 -5.04 -19.94 -7.18
CA TYR A 171 -4.47 -20.69 -8.30
C TYR A 171 -5.46 -21.08 -9.40
N SER A 172 -6.62 -20.43 -9.50
CA SER A 172 -7.59 -20.74 -10.56
C SER A 172 -8.42 -19.54 -10.97
N ILE A 173 -8.89 -19.58 -12.21
CA ILE A 173 -9.83 -18.60 -12.78
C ILE A 173 -11.14 -19.34 -13.02
N LYS A 174 -12.27 -18.79 -12.59
CA LYS A 174 -13.60 -19.40 -12.68
C LYS A 174 -14.66 -18.34 -13.05
N ASP A 175 -15.82 -18.84 -13.49
CA ASP A 175 -17.04 -18.04 -13.69
C ASP A 175 -16.88 -16.84 -14.64
N ILE A 176 -16.20 -17.06 -15.76
CA ILE A 176 -15.93 -16.04 -16.75
C ILE A 176 -17.19 -15.71 -17.54
N ASN A 177 -17.94 -14.71 -17.12
CA ASN A 177 -19.18 -14.26 -17.73
C ASN A 177 -19.16 -12.74 -18.03
N ASN A 178 -17.98 -12.18 -18.29
CA ASN A 178 -17.85 -10.77 -18.61
C ASN A 178 -17.10 -10.61 -19.92
N TYR A 179 -17.63 -9.76 -20.77
CA TYR A 179 -17.10 -9.52 -22.11
C TYR A 179 -16.95 -8.04 -22.37
N ILE A 180 -15.95 -7.64 -23.13
CA ILE A 180 -15.64 -6.26 -23.49
C ILE A 180 -15.17 -6.20 -24.95
N GLN A 181 -15.54 -5.13 -25.65
CA GLN A 181 -14.86 -4.76 -26.89
C GLN A 181 -13.63 -3.94 -26.52
N PHE A 182 -12.43 -4.41 -26.85
CA PHE A 182 -11.20 -3.74 -26.47
C PHE A 182 -10.99 -2.47 -27.31
N THR A 183 -11.34 -1.33 -26.73
CA THR A 183 -11.22 0.00 -27.34
C THR A 183 -10.40 0.92 -26.42
N PRO A 184 -9.05 0.78 -26.37
CA PRO A 184 -8.19 1.45 -25.38
C PRO A 184 -8.43 2.96 -25.27
N ASN A 185 -8.62 3.65 -26.40
CA ASN A 185 -8.81 5.10 -26.43
C ASN A 185 -10.14 5.56 -25.80
N ALA A 186 -11.09 4.67 -25.57
CA ALA A 186 -12.38 4.97 -24.97
C ALA A 186 -12.39 4.73 -23.46
N PHE A 187 -11.34 4.14 -22.89
CA PHE A 187 -11.24 3.83 -21.48
C PHE A 187 -10.56 4.95 -20.70
N GLN A 188 -10.88 5.06 -19.43
CA GLN A 188 -10.30 6.08 -18.56
C GLN A 188 -8.80 5.84 -18.31
N GLN A 189 -8.39 4.56 -18.13
CA GLN A 189 -7.01 4.18 -17.98
C GLN A 189 -6.80 2.75 -18.46
N VAL A 190 -5.75 2.55 -19.22
CA VAL A 190 -5.34 1.24 -19.76
C VAL A 190 -3.81 1.16 -19.77
N ALA A 191 -3.26 0.00 -19.41
CA ALA A 191 -1.84 -0.30 -19.60
C ALA A 191 -1.54 -0.63 -21.06
N SER A 192 -0.27 -0.86 -21.39
CA SER A 192 0.08 -1.31 -22.74
C SER A 192 -0.60 -2.66 -23.05
N GLU A 193 -1.09 -2.81 -24.27
CA GLU A 193 -1.77 -4.05 -24.70
C GLU A 193 -0.89 -5.27 -24.53
N GLU A 194 0.42 -5.14 -24.73
CA GLU A 194 1.43 -6.19 -24.51
C GLU A 194 1.31 -6.85 -23.12
N MET A 195 0.99 -6.05 -22.08
CA MET A 195 0.82 -6.59 -20.72
C MET A 195 -0.41 -7.50 -20.61
N TYR A 196 -1.52 -7.12 -21.24
CA TYR A 196 -2.72 -7.96 -21.27
C TYR A 196 -2.54 -9.19 -22.16
N ARG A 197 -1.80 -9.06 -23.25
CA ARG A 197 -1.56 -10.14 -24.25
C ARG A 197 -0.34 -10.98 -23.98
N ALA A 198 0.30 -10.85 -22.82
CA ALA A 198 1.38 -11.76 -22.45
C ALA A 198 0.92 -13.22 -22.52
N GLU A 199 1.75 -14.09 -23.11
CA GLU A 199 1.46 -15.53 -23.28
C GLU A 199 1.22 -16.21 -21.94
N GLU A 200 1.93 -15.77 -20.92
CA GLU A 200 1.78 -16.22 -19.54
C GLU A 200 1.92 -15.05 -18.60
N LYS A 201 0.96 -14.87 -17.69
CA LYS A 201 0.98 -13.83 -16.69
C LYS A 201 0.31 -14.26 -15.40
N LEU A 202 0.72 -13.67 -14.28
CA LEU A 202 0.05 -13.79 -13.01
C LEU A 202 -0.99 -12.68 -12.87
N LEU A 203 -2.21 -13.09 -12.60
CA LEU A 203 -3.31 -12.19 -12.26
C LEU A 203 -3.49 -12.21 -10.74
N TYR A 204 -3.74 -11.04 -10.15
CA TYR A 204 -4.03 -10.97 -8.73
C TYR A 204 -5.23 -10.07 -8.42
N ARG A 205 -5.96 -10.47 -7.39
CA ARG A 205 -7.08 -9.69 -6.88
C ARG A 205 -6.55 -8.44 -6.19
N PHE A 206 -7.02 -7.25 -6.63
CA PHE A 206 -6.51 -5.97 -6.12
C PHE A 206 -6.93 -5.71 -4.67
N ILE A 207 -8.21 -5.97 -4.33
CA ILE A 207 -8.72 -5.82 -2.95
C ILE A 207 -9.03 -7.20 -2.40
N CYS A 208 -8.29 -7.64 -1.39
CA CYS A 208 -8.47 -8.91 -0.72
C CYS A 208 -7.80 -8.89 0.66
N GLU A 209 -8.31 -9.68 1.60
CA GLU A 209 -7.72 -9.88 2.93
C GLU A 209 -6.47 -10.76 2.87
N VAL A 210 -6.47 -11.73 1.96
CA VAL A 210 -5.36 -12.65 1.73
C VAL A 210 -4.98 -12.59 0.25
N PRO A 211 -3.69 -12.52 -0.09
CA PRO A 211 -3.25 -12.49 -1.49
C PRO A 211 -3.81 -13.65 -2.31
N VAL A 212 -4.47 -13.34 -3.42
CA VAL A 212 -5.08 -14.31 -4.33
C VAL A 212 -4.50 -14.11 -5.71
N PHE A 213 -3.84 -15.14 -6.20
CA PHE A 213 -3.19 -15.19 -7.52
C PHE A 213 -3.73 -16.32 -8.35
N ALA A 214 -3.75 -16.12 -9.66
CA ALA A 214 -3.98 -17.17 -10.66
C ALA A 214 -3.08 -16.96 -11.87
N ASN A 215 -2.69 -18.05 -12.52
CA ASN A 215 -1.98 -18.01 -13.80
C ASN A 215 -2.98 -17.88 -14.94
N ASP A 216 -2.73 -16.95 -15.86
CA ASP A 216 -3.45 -16.80 -17.13
C ASP A 216 -2.50 -17.04 -18.30
N ASN A 217 -2.78 -18.06 -19.07
CA ASN A 217 -2.10 -18.43 -20.33
C ASN A 217 -3.03 -18.30 -21.56
N CYS A 218 -4.15 -17.58 -21.39
CA CYS A 218 -5.16 -17.39 -22.43
C CYS A 218 -5.16 -15.94 -22.97
N GLN A 219 -4.20 -15.11 -22.57
CA GLN A 219 -4.09 -13.70 -22.98
C GLN A 219 -5.35 -12.89 -22.65
N THR A 220 -6.01 -13.23 -21.54
CA THR A 220 -7.30 -12.67 -21.16
C THR A 220 -7.14 -11.21 -20.64
N LEU A 221 -8.06 -10.35 -21.03
CA LEU A 221 -8.11 -8.98 -20.47
C LEU A 221 -8.53 -8.99 -19.00
N SER A 222 -8.13 -7.97 -18.24
CA SER A 222 -8.51 -7.82 -16.85
C SER A 222 -8.98 -6.40 -16.52
N LEU A 223 -9.98 -6.28 -15.65
CA LEU A 223 -10.43 -5.02 -15.06
C LEU A 223 -9.56 -4.63 -13.86
N ASN A 224 -9.62 -3.38 -13.45
CA ASN A 224 -8.88 -2.81 -12.33
C ASN A 224 -9.09 -3.47 -10.95
N SER A 225 -10.06 -4.35 -10.81
CA SER A 225 -10.19 -5.24 -9.64
C SER A 225 -9.31 -6.50 -9.73
N CYS A 226 -8.67 -6.71 -10.88
CA CYS A 226 -7.79 -7.84 -11.20
C CYS A 226 -6.56 -7.29 -11.97
N ASN A 227 -5.44 -7.14 -11.28
CA ASN A 227 -4.20 -6.60 -11.85
C ASN A 227 -3.25 -7.71 -12.33
N ILE A 228 -2.22 -7.29 -13.05
CA ILE A 228 -1.16 -8.13 -13.61
C ILE A 228 0.15 -7.86 -12.88
#